data_c2c95086513c3fe461313f262dea7782
#
_entry.id   c2c95086513c3fe461313f262dea7782
#
_cell.length_a   1.000
_cell.length_b   1.000
_cell.length_c   1.000
_cell.angle_alpha   90.00
_cell.angle_beta   90.00
_cell.angle_gamma   90.00
#
_symmetry.space_group_name_H-M   'P 1'
#
loop_
_entity.id
_entity.type
_entity.pdbx_description
1 polymer ?
#
loop_
_entity_poly.entity_id
_entity_poly.type
_entity_poly.pdbx_seq_one_letter_code
_entity_poly.pdbx_strand_id
1 'polypeptide(L)'
;MNIDAVIIIIYLLIILLIGLVSSRKLNTIDDFAVSNVKYGKTVIFITMCCSFLGGGFSFGNAAEVYKNGIGNIFALFGFGIGQIFIGKYIATKMGRFEGCISTGNIMERMYGKRMQVITGILATIICSGILGAQVSVMGNIFYAFMGIPPVVGVIIGFGIVLIYSTMGGIKADIITDIIQFGILIIGIPFLVIYGTHAAGGVTNVLT
;
A
#
# COMPACT_ATOMS: atom_id res chain seq x y z
N MET A 1 -7.50 28.98 2.86
CA MET A 1 -7.36 27.53 2.65
C MET A 1 -5.93 27.31 2.20
N ASN A 2 -5.14 26.55 2.97
CA ASN A 2 -3.73 26.34 2.67
C ASN A 2 -3.60 25.56 1.35
N ILE A 3 -2.58 25.87 0.54
CA ILE A 3 -2.33 25.20 -0.74
C ILE A 3 -2.27 23.67 -0.56
N ASP A 4 -1.66 23.22 0.53
CA ASP A 4 -1.55 21.80 0.88
C ASP A 4 -2.91 21.12 1.04
N ALA A 5 -3.88 21.80 1.69
CA ALA A 5 -5.24 21.29 1.84
C ALA A 5 -5.96 21.14 0.49
N VAL A 6 -5.74 22.07 -0.42
CA VAL A 6 -6.31 21.99 -1.79
C VAL A 6 -5.75 20.80 -2.54
N ILE A 7 -4.43 20.58 -2.47
CA ILE A 7 -3.77 19.47 -3.14
C ILE A 7 -4.31 18.13 -2.60
N ILE A 8 -4.43 17.99 -1.28
CA ILE A 8 -4.95 16.78 -0.63
C ILE A 8 -6.41 16.51 -1.08
N ILE A 9 -7.25 17.53 -1.06
CA ILE A 9 -8.66 17.40 -1.47
C ILE A 9 -8.77 16.99 -2.93
N ILE A 10 -8.04 17.64 -3.83
CA ILE A 10 -8.04 17.32 -5.26
C ILE A 10 -7.58 15.87 -5.47
N TYR A 11 -6.50 15.46 -4.80
CA TYR A 11 -5.99 14.10 -4.87
C TYR A 11 -7.04 13.06 -4.43
N LEU A 12 -7.69 13.29 -3.28
CA LEU A 12 -8.72 12.39 -2.76
C LEU A 12 -9.94 12.32 -3.71
N LEU A 13 -10.34 13.44 -4.30
CA LEU A 13 -11.43 13.46 -5.29
C LEU A 13 -11.06 12.67 -6.55
N ILE A 14 -9.84 12.79 -7.04
CA ILE A 14 -9.37 12.02 -8.20
C ILE A 14 -9.44 10.52 -7.91
N ILE A 15 -8.91 10.07 -6.76
CA ILE A 15 -8.93 8.66 -6.36
C ILE A 15 -10.36 8.15 -6.23
N LEU A 16 -11.24 8.93 -5.59
CA LEU A 16 -12.66 8.58 -5.46
C LEU A 16 -13.35 8.44 -6.82
N LEU A 17 -13.12 9.38 -7.74
CA LEU A 17 -13.69 9.34 -9.09
C LEU A 17 -13.21 8.09 -9.86
N ILE A 18 -11.95 7.74 -9.77
CA ILE A 18 -11.40 6.53 -10.40
C ILE A 18 -12.12 5.28 -9.87
N GLY A 19 -12.28 5.18 -8.55
CA GLY A 19 -13.01 4.07 -7.93
C GLY A 19 -14.45 3.97 -8.43
N LEU A 20 -15.18 5.09 -8.43
CA LEU A 20 -16.57 5.14 -8.90
C LEU A 20 -16.73 4.79 -10.40
N VAL A 21 -15.81 5.25 -11.23
CA VAL A 21 -15.82 4.92 -12.67
C VAL A 21 -15.50 3.43 -12.89
N SER A 22 -14.56 2.89 -12.13
CA SER A 22 -14.17 1.48 -12.23
C SER A 22 -15.28 0.53 -11.76
N SER A 23 -16.11 0.95 -10.81
CA SER A 23 -17.19 0.13 -10.23
C SER A 23 -18.28 -0.26 -11.25
N ARG A 24 -18.50 0.58 -12.25
CA ARG A 24 -19.57 0.39 -13.25
C ARG A 24 -19.45 -0.89 -14.12
N LYS A 25 -18.37 -1.64 -13.99
CA LYS A 25 -18.07 -2.83 -14.82
C LYS A 25 -17.93 -4.11 -13.99
N LEU A 26 -18.29 -4.11 -12.72
CA LEU A 26 -18.19 -5.26 -11.84
C LEU A 26 -19.56 -5.94 -11.73
N ASN A 27 -19.67 -7.17 -12.24
CA ASN A 27 -20.93 -7.94 -12.23
C ASN A 27 -20.86 -9.19 -11.36
N THR A 28 -19.67 -9.67 -11.01
CA THR A 28 -19.47 -10.90 -10.23
C THR A 28 -18.47 -10.71 -9.11
N ILE A 29 -18.50 -11.62 -8.12
CA ILE A 29 -17.51 -11.66 -7.02
C ILE A 29 -16.12 -11.93 -7.58
N ASP A 30 -16.01 -12.73 -8.63
CA ASP A 30 -14.73 -13.02 -9.28
C ASP A 30 -14.16 -11.77 -9.99
N ASP A 31 -15.01 -10.96 -10.63
CA ASP A 31 -14.59 -9.68 -11.21
C ASP A 31 -14.09 -8.70 -10.12
N PHE A 32 -14.69 -8.76 -8.94
CA PHE A 32 -14.30 -7.93 -7.79
C PHE A 32 -12.97 -8.37 -7.18
N ALA A 33 -12.79 -9.69 -6.96
CA ALA A 33 -11.69 -10.23 -6.16
C ALA A 33 -10.45 -10.61 -6.99
N VAL A 34 -10.62 -11.02 -8.26
CA VAL A 34 -9.52 -11.57 -9.07
C VAL A 34 -9.27 -10.77 -10.33
N SER A 35 -10.22 -9.95 -10.74
CA SER A 35 -10.24 -9.24 -12.02
C SER A 35 -9.97 -10.19 -13.20
N ASN A 36 -10.95 -10.48 -14.03
CA ASN A 36 -10.82 -11.34 -15.22
C ASN A 36 -9.85 -10.78 -16.31
N VAL A 37 -9.10 -9.73 -15.99
CA VAL A 37 -8.13 -9.08 -16.87
C VAL A 37 -6.73 -9.62 -16.58
N LYS A 38 -6.05 -10.11 -17.62
CA LYS A 38 -4.64 -10.48 -17.53
C LYS A 38 -3.78 -9.21 -17.58
N TYR A 39 -3.19 -8.85 -16.46
CA TYR A 39 -2.29 -7.72 -16.36
C TYR A 39 -0.88 -8.08 -16.83
N GLY A 40 -0.21 -7.15 -17.50
CA GLY A 40 1.19 -7.31 -17.89
C GLY A 40 2.14 -7.26 -16.68
N LYS A 41 3.35 -7.80 -16.84
CA LYS A 41 4.38 -7.87 -15.79
C LYS A 41 4.66 -6.51 -15.14
N THR A 42 4.67 -5.44 -15.94
CA THR A 42 4.92 -4.07 -15.46
C THR A 42 3.82 -3.59 -14.52
N VAL A 43 2.55 -3.86 -14.85
CA VAL A 43 1.42 -3.46 -13.99
C VAL A 43 1.46 -4.21 -12.66
N ILE A 44 1.74 -5.51 -12.69
CA ILE A 44 1.89 -6.33 -11.47
C ILE A 44 3.04 -5.78 -10.60
N PHE A 45 4.19 -5.45 -11.22
CA PHE A 45 5.31 -4.84 -10.51
C PHE A 45 4.92 -3.52 -9.84
N ILE A 46 4.25 -2.62 -10.56
CA ILE A 46 3.77 -1.33 -10.04
C ILE A 46 2.86 -1.54 -8.82
N THR A 47 1.84 -2.38 -8.94
CA THR A 47 0.89 -2.65 -7.86
C THR A 47 1.59 -3.25 -6.64
N MET A 48 2.51 -4.18 -6.84
CA MET A 48 3.30 -4.71 -5.73
C MET A 48 4.15 -3.65 -5.04
N CYS A 49 4.81 -2.77 -5.79
CA CYS A 49 5.55 -1.65 -5.20
C CYS A 49 4.65 -0.73 -4.38
N CYS A 50 3.47 -0.34 -4.91
CA CYS A 50 2.52 0.50 -4.19
C CYS A 50 1.98 -0.18 -2.92
N SER A 51 1.74 -1.49 -2.96
CA SER A 51 1.29 -2.24 -1.79
C SER A 51 2.29 -2.23 -0.64
N PHE A 52 3.59 -2.19 -0.93
CA PHE A 52 4.64 -2.10 0.10
C PHE A 52 4.98 -0.66 0.50
N LEU A 53 4.99 0.28 -0.46
CA LEU A 53 5.35 1.69 -0.22
C LEU A 53 4.21 2.53 0.37
N GLY A 54 3.34 1.92 1.15
CA GLY A 54 2.26 2.61 1.84
C GLY A 54 2.75 3.56 2.96
N GLY A 55 1.85 4.41 3.45
CA GLY A 55 2.14 5.39 4.48
C GLY A 55 2.72 4.78 5.76
N GLY A 56 2.17 3.65 6.24
CA GLY A 56 2.67 2.95 7.43
C GLY A 56 4.13 2.50 7.27
N PHE A 57 4.49 1.95 6.11
CA PHE A 57 5.87 1.54 5.83
C PHE A 57 6.80 2.75 5.68
N SER A 58 6.42 3.77 4.93
CA SER A 58 7.27 4.92 4.64
C SER A 58 7.46 5.82 5.87
N PHE A 59 6.37 6.27 6.49
CA PHE A 59 6.45 7.12 7.68
C PHE A 59 6.91 6.37 8.93
N GLY A 60 6.53 5.08 9.05
CA GLY A 60 6.98 4.23 10.15
C GLY A 60 8.50 4.05 10.14
N ASN A 61 9.08 3.70 9.00
CA ASN A 61 10.54 3.57 8.88
C ASN A 61 11.26 4.90 9.04
N ALA A 62 10.71 6.00 8.51
CA ALA A 62 11.29 7.34 8.73
C ALA A 62 11.31 7.71 10.22
N ALA A 63 10.23 7.44 10.95
CA ALA A 63 10.16 7.68 12.39
C ALA A 63 11.14 6.79 13.17
N GLU A 64 11.32 5.53 12.79
CA GLU A 64 12.29 4.62 13.42
C GLU A 64 13.73 5.06 13.16
N VAL A 65 14.07 5.48 11.94
CA VAL A 65 15.39 6.03 11.63
C VAL A 65 15.65 7.30 12.43
N TYR A 66 14.65 8.17 12.57
CA TYR A 66 14.76 9.39 13.35
C TYR A 66 15.01 9.13 14.85
N LYS A 67 14.36 8.10 15.42
CA LYS A 67 14.47 7.76 16.84
C LYS A 67 15.72 6.94 17.18
N ASN A 68 16.01 5.95 16.35
CA ASN A 68 16.96 4.88 16.62
C ASN A 68 18.22 4.95 15.74
N GLY A 69 18.29 5.97 14.89
CA GLY A 69 19.40 6.16 13.96
C GLY A 69 19.34 5.22 12.75
N ILE A 70 20.43 5.26 11.98
CA ILE A 70 20.53 4.60 10.65
C ILE A 70 20.47 3.06 10.71
N GLY A 71 20.58 2.47 11.91
CA GLY A 71 20.54 1.01 12.10
C GLY A 71 19.30 0.33 11.52
N ASN A 72 18.14 1.03 11.45
CA ASN A 72 16.92 0.49 10.85
C ASN A 72 17.06 0.17 9.36
N ILE A 73 18.03 0.76 8.66
CA ILE A 73 18.30 0.47 7.25
C ILE A 73 18.65 -1.00 7.02
N PHE A 74 19.35 -1.64 7.97
CA PHE A 74 19.67 -3.08 7.86
C PHE A 74 18.42 -3.95 7.87
N ALA A 75 17.38 -3.56 8.61
CA ALA A 75 16.10 -4.26 8.58
C ALA A 75 15.42 -4.15 7.21
N LEU A 76 15.49 -2.98 6.56
CA LEU A 76 14.97 -2.77 5.21
C LEU A 76 15.74 -3.58 4.16
N PHE A 77 17.07 -3.69 4.28
CA PHE A 77 17.85 -4.58 3.42
C PHE A 77 17.44 -6.04 3.58
N GLY A 78 17.26 -6.50 4.83
CA GLY A 78 16.77 -7.85 5.12
C GLY A 78 15.40 -8.12 4.49
N PHE A 79 14.49 -7.15 4.59
CA PHE A 79 13.18 -7.21 3.91
C PHE A 79 13.34 -7.33 2.39
N GLY A 80 14.18 -6.49 1.77
CA GLY A 80 14.44 -6.53 0.32
C GLY A 80 15.00 -7.87 -0.15
N ILE A 81 15.98 -8.43 0.56
CA ILE A 81 16.55 -9.75 0.27
C ILE A 81 15.46 -10.83 0.38
N GLY A 82 14.61 -10.75 1.42
CA GLY A 82 13.47 -11.65 1.59
C GLY A 82 12.52 -11.61 0.39
N GLN A 83 12.21 -10.43 -0.15
CA GLN A 83 11.36 -10.28 -1.33
C GLN A 83 11.99 -10.91 -2.59
N ILE A 84 13.28 -10.77 -2.78
CA ILE A 84 14.01 -11.42 -3.90
C ILE A 84 13.90 -12.94 -3.78
N PHE A 85 14.08 -13.48 -2.57
CA PHE A 85 13.94 -14.91 -2.30
C PHE A 85 12.51 -15.40 -2.61
N ILE A 86 11.50 -14.69 -2.11
CA ILE A 86 10.08 -14.99 -2.37
C ILE A 86 9.80 -14.97 -3.88
N GLY A 87 10.24 -13.93 -4.58
CA GLY A 87 10.07 -13.79 -6.03
C GLY A 87 10.70 -14.95 -6.82
N LYS A 88 11.91 -15.36 -6.46
CA LYS A 88 12.65 -16.41 -7.17
C LYS A 88 12.14 -17.82 -6.88
N TYR A 89 11.81 -18.14 -5.64
CA TYR A 89 11.53 -19.52 -5.22
C TYR A 89 10.05 -19.82 -4.98
N ILE A 90 9.27 -18.83 -4.56
CA ILE A 90 7.85 -19.01 -4.23
C ILE A 90 6.97 -18.56 -5.39
N ALA A 91 7.14 -17.32 -5.88
CA ALA A 91 6.26 -16.77 -6.90
C ALA A 91 6.29 -17.58 -8.21
N THR A 92 7.44 -18.12 -8.59
CA THR A 92 7.57 -18.99 -9.77
C THR A 92 6.77 -20.28 -9.67
N LYS A 93 6.44 -20.73 -8.46
CA LYS A 93 5.64 -21.95 -8.23
C LYS A 93 4.15 -21.68 -8.05
N MET A 94 3.75 -20.41 -7.96
CA MET A 94 2.34 -20.04 -7.73
C MET A 94 1.41 -20.42 -8.88
N GLY A 95 1.91 -20.56 -10.12
CA GLY A 95 1.13 -21.06 -11.24
C GLY A 95 0.51 -22.46 -11.05
N ARG A 96 1.02 -23.24 -10.08
CA ARG A 96 0.43 -24.54 -9.70
C ARG A 96 -0.90 -24.40 -8.94
N PHE A 97 -1.21 -23.20 -8.46
CA PHE A 97 -2.36 -22.88 -7.63
C PHE A 97 -3.38 -22.02 -8.39
N GLU A 98 -3.40 -22.11 -9.71
CA GLU A 98 -4.43 -21.46 -10.52
C GLU A 98 -5.84 -21.84 -10.03
N GLY A 99 -6.72 -20.85 -9.92
CA GLY A 99 -8.07 -21.00 -9.37
C GLY A 99 -8.15 -20.79 -7.84
N CYS A 100 -7.04 -20.65 -7.13
CA CYS A 100 -7.06 -20.26 -5.72
C CYS A 100 -7.16 -18.74 -5.59
N ILE A 101 -8.21 -18.26 -4.93
CA ILE A 101 -8.47 -16.81 -4.76
C ILE A 101 -7.68 -16.23 -3.59
N SER A 102 -7.32 -17.06 -2.61
CA SER A 102 -6.65 -16.62 -1.37
C SER A 102 -5.53 -17.57 -0.96
N THR A 103 -4.62 -17.08 -0.10
CA THR A 103 -3.62 -17.92 0.58
C THR A 103 -4.27 -19.04 1.38
N GLY A 104 -5.46 -18.81 1.94
CA GLY A 104 -6.23 -19.84 2.61
C GLY A 104 -6.61 -21.01 1.69
N ASN A 105 -7.04 -20.73 0.45
CA ASN A 105 -7.34 -21.77 -0.55
C ASN A 105 -6.08 -22.57 -0.95
N ILE A 106 -4.93 -21.89 -1.04
CA ILE A 106 -3.66 -22.58 -1.31
C ILE A 106 -3.32 -23.56 -0.17
N MET A 107 -3.47 -23.11 1.08
CA MET A 107 -3.21 -23.95 2.25
C MET A 107 -4.21 -25.08 2.38
N GLU A 108 -5.48 -24.89 2.02
CA GLU A 108 -6.47 -25.95 1.93
C GLU A 108 -6.04 -27.05 0.96
N ARG A 109 -5.59 -26.65 -0.22
CA ARG A 109 -5.17 -27.59 -1.27
C ARG A 109 -3.92 -28.36 -0.89
N MET A 110 -3.03 -27.78 -0.09
CA MET A 110 -1.77 -28.43 0.35
C MET A 110 -1.93 -29.25 1.62
N TYR A 111 -2.70 -28.75 2.58
CA TYR A 111 -2.70 -29.27 3.96
C TYR A 111 -4.10 -29.52 4.52
N GLY A 112 -5.15 -29.31 3.72
CA GLY A 112 -6.53 -29.56 4.11
C GLY A 112 -7.21 -28.38 4.82
N LYS A 113 -8.53 -28.55 5.06
CA LYS A 113 -9.46 -27.49 5.50
C LYS A 113 -9.10 -26.83 6.83
N ARG A 114 -8.46 -27.56 7.75
CA ARG A 114 -8.01 -26.98 9.03
C ARG A 114 -6.98 -25.86 8.82
N MET A 115 -6.05 -26.06 7.88
CA MET A 115 -5.03 -25.05 7.57
C MET A 115 -5.60 -23.85 6.84
N GLN A 116 -6.66 -24.02 6.06
CA GLN A 116 -7.40 -22.90 5.48
C GLN A 116 -7.92 -21.93 6.56
N VAL A 117 -8.58 -22.48 7.60
CA VAL A 117 -9.15 -21.68 8.68
C VAL A 117 -8.06 -20.97 9.48
N ILE A 118 -7.00 -21.68 9.85
CA ILE A 118 -5.87 -21.11 10.60
C ILE A 118 -5.23 -19.97 9.79
N THR A 119 -4.94 -20.22 8.52
CA THR A 119 -4.35 -19.20 7.63
C THR A 119 -5.27 -18.00 7.45
N GLY A 120 -6.58 -18.22 7.31
CA GLY A 120 -7.57 -17.16 7.21
C GLY A 120 -7.59 -16.25 8.45
N ILE A 121 -7.60 -16.84 9.64
CA ILE A 121 -7.55 -16.09 10.91
C ILE A 121 -6.25 -15.28 11.01
N LEU A 122 -5.09 -15.91 10.78
CA LEU A 122 -3.79 -15.23 10.84
C LEU A 122 -3.69 -14.11 9.80
N ALA A 123 -4.14 -14.34 8.58
CA ALA A 123 -4.16 -13.32 7.54
C ALA A 123 -5.04 -12.13 7.93
N THR A 124 -6.22 -12.38 8.52
CA THR A 124 -7.10 -11.31 8.99
C THR A 124 -6.44 -10.46 10.08
N ILE A 125 -5.77 -11.08 11.05
CA ILE A 125 -5.06 -10.37 12.12
C ILE A 125 -3.94 -9.50 11.53
N ILE A 126 -3.11 -10.06 10.64
CA ILE A 126 -2.00 -9.34 10.00
C ILE A 126 -2.52 -8.18 9.16
N CYS A 127 -3.51 -8.41 8.29
CA CYS A 127 -4.08 -7.37 7.45
C CYS A 127 -4.74 -6.25 8.27
N SER A 128 -5.42 -6.59 9.38
CA SER A 128 -6.00 -5.59 10.27
C SER A 128 -4.94 -4.72 10.94
N GLY A 129 -3.80 -5.32 11.34
CA GLY A 129 -2.68 -4.57 11.90
C GLY A 129 -2.04 -3.61 10.88
N ILE A 130 -1.79 -4.09 9.67
CA ILE A 130 -1.26 -3.26 8.57
C ILE A 130 -2.23 -2.11 8.25
N LEU A 131 -3.52 -2.41 8.14
CA LEU A 131 -4.55 -1.41 7.87
C LEU A 131 -4.61 -0.35 8.99
N GLY A 132 -4.55 -0.78 10.26
CA GLY A 132 -4.50 0.13 11.40
C GLY A 132 -3.32 1.10 11.35
N ALA A 133 -2.13 0.62 10.96
CA ALA A 133 -0.95 1.46 10.78
C ALA A 133 -1.15 2.50 9.66
N GLN A 134 -1.71 2.10 8.52
CA GLN A 134 -2.00 3.00 7.40
C GLN A 134 -3.01 4.09 7.78
N VAL A 135 -4.07 3.70 8.47
CA VAL A 135 -5.13 4.61 8.93
C VAL A 135 -4.59 5.63 9.94
N SER A 136 -3.71 5.19 10.84
CA SER A 136 -3.07 6.10 11.81
C SER A 136 -2.22 7.18 11.13
N VAL A 137 -1.42 6.81 10.13
CA VAL A 137 -0.63 7.76 9.35
C VAL A 137 -1.54 8.76 8.61
N MET A 138 -2.65 8.31 8.05
CA MET A 138 -3.62 9.18 7.38
C MET A 138 -4.17 10.25 8.34
N GLY A 139 -4.54 9.89 9.55
CA GLY A 139 -4.97 10.86 10.57
C GLY A 139 -3.92 11.91 10.88
N ASN A 140 -2.66 11.50 11.01
CA ASN A 140 -1.55 12.42 11.27
C ASN A 140 -1.29 13.38 10.09
N ILE A 141 -1.43 12.92 8.85
CA ILE A 141 -1.32 13.77 7.65
C ILE A 141 -2.40 14.86 7.65
N PHE A 142 -3.66 14.51 7.91
CA PHE A 142 -4.75 15.47 7.99
C PHE A 142 -4.52 16.49 9.12
N TYR A 143 -3.99 16.05 10.25
CA TYR A 143 -3.66 16.95 11.35
C TYR A 143 -2.52 17.91 10.97
N ALA A 144 -1.43 17.39 10.41
CA ALA A 144 -0.25 18.18 10.09
C ALA A 144 -0.51 19.25 8.99
N PHE A 145 -1.27 18.92 7.97
CA PHE A 145 -1.48 19.79 6.80
C PHE A 145 -2.77 20.60 6.85
N MET A 146 -3.79 20.10 7.52
CA MET A 146 -5.11 20.73 7.54
C MET A 146 -5.55 21.20 8.93
N GLY A 147 -4.81 20.84 9.99
CA GLY A 147 -5.17 21.16 11.38
C GLY A 147 -6.42 20.40 11.87
N ILE A 148 -6.88 19.38 11.14
CA ILE A 148 -8.06 18.58 11.49
C ILE A 148 -7.68 17.56 12.55
N PRO A 149 -8.48 17.36 13.62
CA PRO A 149 -8.19 16.34 14.62
C PRO A 149 -7.96 14.96 13.98
N PRO A 150 -6.93 14.18 14.42
CA PRO A 150 -6.55 12.93 13.77
C PRO A 150 -7.71 11.95 13.59
N VAL A 151 -8.60 11.85 14.56
CA VAL A 151 -9.78 10.97 14.49
C VAL A 151 -10.70 11.35 13.33
N VAL A 152 -10.94 12.65 13.13
CA VAL A 152 -11.78 13.13 12.03
C VAL A 152 -11.07 12.91 10.69
N GLY A 153 -9.76 13.15 10.63
CA GLY A 153 -8.93 12.87 9.45
C GLY A 153 -8.96 11.40 9.05
N VAL A 154 -8.91 10.49 10.03
CA VAL A 154 -9.07 9.05 9.83
C VAL A 154 -10.45 8.73 9.24
N ILE A 155 -11.53 9.25 9.83
CA ILE A 155 -12.88 8.96 9.36
C ILE A 155 -13.09 9.42 7.90
N ILE A 156 -12.64 10.63 7.58
CA ILE A 156 -12.75 11.16 6.22
C ILE A 156 -11.89 10.37 5.24
N GLY A 157 -10.60 10.25 5.51
CA GLY A 157 -9.65 9.63 4.59
C GLY A 157 -9.93 8.14 4.41
N PHE A 158 -10.10 7.41 5.51
CA PHE A 158 -10.41 5.98 5.44
C PHE A 158 -11.82 5.73 4.87
N GLY A 159 -12.78 6.60 5.14
CA GLY A 159 -14.11 6.53 4.53
C GLY A 159 -14.06 6.60 3.01
N ILE A 160 -13.25 7.50 2.45
CA ILE A 160 -13.03 7.62 1.00
C ILE A 160 -12.39 6.35 0.45
N VAL A 161 -11.35 5.82 1.11
CA VAL A 161 -10.70 4.56 0.72
C VAL A 161 -11.70 3.41 0.72
N LEU A 162 -12.51 3.30 1.77
CA LEU A 162 -13.51 2.26 1.91
C LEU A 162 -14.55 2.31 0.79
N ILE A 163 -15.02 3.50 0.44
CA ILE A 163 -16.00 3.70 -0.62
C ILE A 163 -15.41 3.25 -1.97
N TYR A 164 -14.24 3.77 -2.36
CA TYR A 164 -13.72 3.45 -3.70
C TYR A 164 -13.27 2.00 -3.81
N SER A 165 -12.68 1.42 -2.76
CA SER A 165 -12.19 0.03 -2.77
C SER A 165 -13.36 -0.96 -2.78
N THR A 166 -14.40 -0.73 -1.96
CA THR A 166 -15.59 -1.60 -1.96
C THR A 166 -16.41 -1.51 -3.22
N MET A 167 -16.44 -0.36 -3.89
CA MET A 167 -17.17 -0.18 -5.15
C MET A 167 -16.36 -0.62 -6.37
N GLY A 168 -15.06 -0.39 -6.38
CA GLY A 168 -14.20 -0.58 -7.55
C GLY A 168 -13.46 -1.90 -7.60
N GLY A 169 -13.34 -2.60 -6.47
CA GLY A 169 -12.60 -3.87 -6.36
C GLY A 169 -11.13 -3.74 -6.76
N ILE A 170 -10.49 -4.88 -7.00
CA ILE A 170 -9.06 -4.95 -7.35
C ILE A 170 -8.69 -4.15 -8.61
N LYS A 171 -9.63 -3.94 -9.52
CA LYS A 171 -9.40 -3.17 -10.73
C LYS A 171 -9.22 -1.68 -10.44
N ALA A 172 -10.00 -1.11 -9.52
CA ALA A 172 -9.83 0.27 -9.10
C ALA A 172 -8.49 0.45 -8.38
N ASP A 173 -8.14 -0.49 -7.49
CA ASP A 173 -6.87 -0.46 -6.76
C ASP A 173 -5.68 -0.46 -7.74
N ILE A 174 -5.68 -1.31 -8.76
CA ILE A 174 -4.61 -1.36 -9.77
C ILE A 174 -4.49 -0.03 -10.55
N ILE A 175 -5.61 0.60 -10.91
CA ILE A 175 -5.58 1.87 -11.64
C ILE A 175 -5.04 2.99 -10.74
N THR A 176 -5.46 3.03 -9.48
CA THR A 176 -4.95 4.01 -8.50
C THR A 176 -3.47 3.79 -8.22
N ASP A 177 -3.01 2.54 -8.11
CA ASP A 177 -1.60 2.19 -7.93
C ASP A 177 -0.71 2.72 -9.07
N ILE A 178 -1.16 2.65 -10.32
CA ILE A 178 -0.39 3.17 -11.46
C ILE A 178 -0.15 4.68 -11.31
N ILE A 179 -1.17 5.42 -10.89
CA ILE A 179 -1.06 6.86 -10.67
C ILE A 179 -0.16 7.16 -9.48
N GLN A 180 -0.37 6.46 -8.38
CA GLN A 180 0.42 6.60 -7.15
C GLN A 180 1.90 6.28 -7.39
N PHE A 181 2.19 5.22 -8.14
CA PHE A 181 3.56 4.86 -8.51
C PHE A 181 4.25 5.96 -9.31
N GLY A 182 3.54 6.59 -10.25
CA GLY A 182 4.07 7.75 -10.99
C GLY A 182 4.46 8.90 -10.06
N ILE A 183 3.62 9.18 -9.05
CA ILE A 183 3.90 10.21 -8.03
C ILE A 183 5.09 9.79 -7.15
N LEU A 184 5.17 8.53 -6.73
CA LEU A 184 6.24 8.02 -5.87
C LEU A 184 7.60 8.04 -6.56
N ILE A 185 7.67 7.65 -7.84
CA ILE A 185 8.92 7.60 -8.61
C ILE A 185 9.56 8.99 -8.78
N ILE A 186 8.74 10.04 -8.81
CA ILE A 186 9.20 11.42 -8.91
C ILE A 186 9.40 12.02 -7.50
N GLY A 187 8.44 11.79 -6.62
CA GLY A 187 8.40 12.40 -5.29
C GLY A 187 9.51 11.93 -4.36
N ILE A 188 9.81 10.63 -4.33
CA ILE A 188 10.84 10.10 -3.44
C ILE A 188 12.24 10.66 -3.77
N PRO A 189 12.73 10.61 -5.03
CA PRO A 189 14.01 11.24 -5.37
C PRO A 189 14.03 12.74 -5.09
N PHE A 190 12.94 13.43 -5.38
CA PHE A 190 12.82 14.87 -5.10
C PHE A 190 12.96 15.16 -3.60
N LEU A 191 12.26 14.41 -2.74
CA LEU A 191 12.35 14.54 -1.28
C LEU A 191 13.76 14.24 -0.76
N VAL A 192 14.44 13.23 -1.31
CA VAL A 192 15.82 12.89 -0.93
C VAL A 192 16.78 14.03 -1.30
N ILE A 193 16.70 14.53 -2.53
CA ILE A 193 17.57 15.63 -3.00
C ILE A 193 17.31 16.91 -2.20
N TYR A 194 16.04 17.28 -2.04
CA TYR A 194 15.66 18.48 -1.30
C TYR A 194 16.02 18.37 0.18
N GLY A 195 15.74 17.23 0.82
CA GLY A 195 16.02 16.98 2.22
C GLY A 195 17.53 17.00 2.52
N THR A 196 18.35 16.37 1.68
CA THR A 196 19.80 16.39 1.82
C THR A 196 20.38 17.80 1.64
N HIS A 197 19.85 18.55 0.69
CA HIS A 197 20.27 19.94 0.49
C HIS A 197 19.88 20.83 1.68
N ALA A 198 18.67 20.68 2.19
CA ALA A 198 18.17 21.44 3.35
C ALA A 198 18.93 21.12 4.65
N ALA A 199 19.42 19.89 4.78
CA ALA A 199 20.26 19.47 5.91
C ALA A 199 21.74 19.90 5.81
N GLY A 200 22.11 20.63 4.75
CA GLY A 200 23.50 21.07 4.53
C GLY A 200 24.42 20.03 3.95
N GLY A 201 23.88 19.00 3.31
CA GLY A 201 24.62 17.96 2.60
C GLY A 201 24.48 16.55 3.20
N VAL A 202 24.91 15.56 2.42
CA VAL A 202 24.83 14.13 2.80
C VAL A 202 25.58 13.83 4.09
N THR A 203 26.72 14.50 4.32
CA THR A 203 27.54 14.32 5.53
C THR A 203 26.77 14.67 6.81
N ASN A 204 26.01 15.76 6.79
CA ASN A 204 25.22 16.21 7.94
C ASN A 204 23.98 15.34 8.21
N VAL A 205 23.52 14.58 7.21
CA VAL A 205 22.42 13.64 7.39
C VAL A 205 22.90 12.34 8.04
N LEU A 206 24.18 12.01 7.91
CA LEU A 206 24.77 10.75 8.40
C LEU A 206 25.43 10.88 9.78
N THR A 207 25.63 12.10 10.25
CA THR A 207 26.14 12.43 11.61
C THR A 207 25.01 12.78 12.55
#